data_116a571be3631e76eea0a5f36ab43757
#
_entry.id   116a571be3631e76eea0a5f36ab43757
#
_cell.length_a   1.000
_cell.length_b   1.000
_cell.length_c   1.000
_cell.angle_alpha   90.00
_cell.angle_beta   90.00
_cell.angle_gamma   90.00
#
_symmetry.space_group_name_H-M   'P 1'
#
loop_
_entity.id
_entity.type
_entity.pdbx_description
1 polymer ?
#
loop_
_entity_poly.entity_id
_entity_poly.type
_entity_poly.pdbx_seq_one_letter_code
_entity_poly.pdbx_strand_id
1 'polypeptide(L)'
;MNTFLTNISNQKISYAKFDSDYVAAYKENKTDFDTVMADITELFGLQAPDGATESSNQADSKDVHPEGTDDKGSLVMTDYEYQKLQAAYEETMSRTGEEEEFGQEEYLLYGSYEPLTVTITHILNNKSGINFSSYAHTGLPVEVFAMGAGQDEFVGYYDNTDIYNKMAALTGVE
;
A
#
# COMPACT_ATOMS: atom_id res chain seq x y z
N MET A 1 4.88 9.42 20.65
CA MET A 1 4.24 9.43 19.32
C MET A 1 3.96 7.98 18.97
N ASN A 2 2.81 7.66 18.41
CA ASN A 2 2.49 6.26 18.11
C ASN A 2 3.37 5.76 16.96
N THR A 3 4.16 4.71 17.15
CA THR A 3 5.10 4.14 16.18
C THR A 3 4.41 3.79 14.85
N PHE A 4 3.17 3.31 14.90
CA PHE A 4 2.39 2.98 13.71
C PHE A 4 2.14 4.19 12.79
N LEU A 5 1.74 5.33 13.36
CA LEU A 5 1.54 6.55 12.56
C LEU A 5 2.87 7.10 12.01
N THR A 6 3.98 6.86 12.72
CA THR A 6 5.31 7.22 12.22
C THR A 6 5.69 6.39 10.99
N ASN A 7 5.32 5.10 10.96
CA ASN A 7 5.62 4.23 9.82
C ASN A 7 4.95 4.73 8.53
N ILE A 8 3.65 5.03 8.58
CA ILE A 8 2.95 5.51 7.38
C ILE A 8 3.45 6.89 6.92
N SER A 9 4.02 7.70 7.84
CA SER A 9 4.58 9.01 7.50
C SER A 9 5.90 8.93 6.70
N ASN A 10 6.50 7.74 6.56
CA ASN A 10 7.66 7.53 5.70
C ASN A 10 7.30 7.49 4.21
N GLN A 11 6.03 7.31 3.90
CA GLN A 11 5.57 7.35 2.51
C GLN A 11 5.74 8.75 1.92
N LYS A 12 6.62 8.88 0.92
CA LYS A 12 6.96 10.15 0.26
C LYS A 12 6.18 10.39 -1.03
N ILE A 13 5.52 9.36 -1.54
CA ILE A 13 4.83 9.39 -2.84
C ILE A 13 3.48 8.67 -2.71
N SER A 14 2.47 9.10 -3.45
CA SER A 14 1.21 8.35 -3.54
C SER A 14 1.40 7.08 -4.37
N TYR A 15 0.60 6.05 -4.09
CA TYR A 15 0.65 4.79 -4.86
C TYR A 15 0.35 5.00 -6.34
N ALA A 16 -0.63 5.84 -6.67
CA ALA A 16 -0.95 6.17 -8.06
C ALA A 16 0.22 6.84 -8.80
N LYS A 17 0.96 7.72 -8.11
CA LYS A 17 2.13 8.34 -8.69
C LYS A 17 3.31 7.37 -8.78
N PHE A 18 3.44 6.43 -7.86
CA PHE A 18 4.42 5.36 -7.93
C PHE A 18 4.17 4.47 -9.17
N ASP A 19 2.91 4.11 -9.44
CA ASP A 19 2.56 3.34 -10.63
C ASP A 19 2.91 4.09 -11.92
N SER A 20 2.52 5.36 -12.02
CA SER A 20 2.72 6.14 -13.24
C SER A 20 4.19 6.47 -13.54
N ASP A 21 4.97 6.78 -12.52
CA ASP A 21 6.31 7.34 -12.70
C ASP A 21 7.41 6.27 -12.56
N TYR A 22 7.22 5.30 -11.66
CA TYR A 22 8.24 4.31 -11.33
C TYR A 22 7.93 2.95 -11.96
N VAL A 23 6.76 2.38 -11.74
CA VAL A 23 6.42 1.04 -12.25
C VAL A 23 6.43 1.03 -13.78
N ALA A 24 5.91 2.08 -14.42
CA ALA A 24 5.99 2.22 -15.87
C ALA A 24 7.43 2.26 -16.35
N ALA A 25 8.31 3.01 -15.68
CA ALA A 25 9.73 3.10 -16.02
C ALA A 25 10.47 1.77 -15.76
N TYR A 26 10.12 1.03 -14.70
CA TYR A 26 10.71 -0.28 -14.43
C TYR A 26 10.42 -1.27 -15.56
N LYS A 27 9.18 -1.31 -16.04
CA LYS A 27 8.77 -2.17 -17.18
C LYS A 27 9.52 -1.80 -18.45
N GLU A 28 9.62 -0.50 -18.75
CA GLU A 28 10.31 -0.01 -19.94
C GLU A 28 11.81 -0.33 -19.91
N ASN A 29 12.48 -0.10 -18.79
CA ASN A 29 13.92 -0.27 -18.65
C ASN A 29 14.34 -1.66 -18.20
N LYS A 30 13.39 -2.57 -17.90
CA LYS A 30 13.64 -3.90 -17.33
C LYS A 30 14.52 -3.82 -16.07
N THR A 31 14.17 -2.88 -15.19
CA THR A 31 14.91 -2.58 -13.97
C THR A 31 14.94 -3.81 -13.06
N ASP A 32 16.11 -4.15 -12.53
CA ASP A 32 16.28 -5.28 -11.63
C ASP A 32 15.67 -5.03 -10.24
N PHE A 33 15.42 -6.12 -9.51
CA PHE A 33 14.74 -6.07 -8.23
C PHE A 33 15.53 -5.31 -7.16
N ASP A 34 16.86 -5.36 -7.18
CA ASP A 34 17.68 -4.67 -6.18
C ASP A 34 17.55 -3.15 -6.31
N THR A 35 17.51 -2.66 -7.55
CA THR A 35 17.26 -1.25 -7.85
C THR A 35 15.85 -0.84 -7.42
N VAL A 36 14.84 -1.64 -7.74
CA VAL A 36 13.45 -1.41 -7.31
C VAL A 36 13.34 -1.40 -5.78
N MET A 37 14.03 -2.31 -5.09
CA MET A 37 14.03 -2.37 -3.63
C MET A 37 14.67 -1.12 -3.00
N ALA A 38 15.73 -0.58 -3.62
CA ALA A 38 16.34 0.68 -3.17
C ALA A 38 15.34 1.85 -3.26
N ASP A 39 14.60 1.95 -4.36
CA ASP A 39 13.55 2.96 -4.53
C ASP A 39 12.41 2.77 -3.52
N ILE A 40 11.97 1.53 -3.27
CA ILE A 40 10.95 1.22 -2.25
C ILE A 40 11.44 1.66 -0.86
N THR A 41 12.70 1.42 -0.54
CA THR A 41 13.28 1.86 0.73
C THR A 41 13.29 3.39 0.83
N GLU A 42 13.67 4.07 -0.23
CA GLU A 42 13.68 5.53 -0.24
C GLU A 42 12.28 6.14 -0.15
N LEU A 43 11.31 5.58 -0.89
CA LEU A 43 9.99 6.19 -1.08
C LEU A 43 8.98 5.80 0.00
N PHE A 44 9.11 4.61 0.59
CA PHE A 44 8.17 4.05 1.56
C PHE A 44 8.81 3.69 2.90
N GLY A 45 10.14 3.68 2.99
CA GLY A 45 10.89 3.36 4.18
C GLY A 45 11.00 1.86 4.48
N LEU A 46 10.41 0.99 3.64
CA LEU A 46 10.50 -0.46 3.81
C LEU A 46 11.92 -0.94 3.56
N GLN A 47 12.45 -1.78 4.44
CA GLN A 47 13.82 -2.29 4.37
C GLN A 47 13.82 -3.80 4.16
N ALA A 48 14.76 -4.28 3.36
CA ALA A 48 15.00 -5.71 3.21
C ALA A 48 15.43 -6.34 4.54
N PRO A 49 15.11 -7.62 4.79
CA PRO A 49 15.62 -8.33 5.97
C PRO A 49 17.15 -8.47 5.93
N ASP A 50 17.76 -8.56 7.10
CA ASP A 50 19.21 -8.76 7.21
C ASP A 50 19.62 -10.07 6.51
N GLY A 51 20.52 -9.99 5.53
CA GLY A 51 21.00 -11.15 4.76
C GLY A 51 20.26 -11.44 3.46
N ALA A 52 19.26 -10.64 3.07
CA ALA A 52 18.49 -10.85 1.85
C ALA A 52 19.27 -10.69 0.53
N THR A 53 20.51 -10.22 0.57
CA THR A 53 21.38 -10.05 -0.61
C THR A 53 22.04 -11.33 -1.09
N GLU A 54 21.87 -12.47 -0.39
CA GLU A 54 22.34 -13.76 -0.87
C GLU A 54 21.15 -14.63 -1.29
N SER A 55 21.00 -14.78 -2.60
CA SER A 55 20.08 -15.71 -3.27
C SER A 55 20.09 -17.09 -2.61
N SER A 56 19.11 -17.39 -1.79
CA SER A 56 18.84 -18.76 -1.36
C SER A 56 17.53 -19.25 -1.95
N ASN A 57 17.63 -19.90 -3.11
CA ASN A 57 16.62 -20.81 -3.62
C ASN A 57 16.46 -21.98 -2.66
N GLN A 58 15.72 -21.81 -1.58
CA GLN A 58 15.24 -22.93 -0.79
C GLN A 58 13.82 -22.61 -0.30
N ALA A 59 12.86 -23.01 -1.14
CA ALA A 59 11.51 -23.26 -0.70
C ALA A 59 11.52 -24.49 0.24
N ASP A 60 11.77 -24.29 1.51
CA ASP A 60 11.50 -25.30 2.52
C ASP A 60 10.33 -24.80 3.37
N SER A 61 9.15 -25.30 2.99
CA SER A 61 7.90 -25.09 3.71
C SER A 61 7.96 -25.83 5.05
N LYS A 62 8.58 -25.21 6.03
CA LYS A 62 8.36 -25.55 7.42
C LYS A 62 7.58 -24.43 8.07
N ASP A 63 6.51 -24.79 8.76
CA ASP A 63 5.70 -23.95 9.60
C ASP A 63 6.60 -23.05 10.46
N VAL A 64 6.97 -21.91 9.93
CA VAL A 64 7.67 -20.90 10.70
C VAL A 64 6.59 -20.03 11.32
N HIS A 65 6.13 -20.43 12.50
CA HIS A 65 5.76 -19.44 13.49
C HIS A 65 7.05 -18.68 13.80
N PRO A 66 7.21 -17.44 13.43
CA PRO A 66 8.36 -16.67 13.85
C PRO A 66 8.21 -16.43 15.36
N GLU A 67 8.81 -17.30 16.16
CA GLU A 67 9.24 -16.94 17.50
C GLU A 67 10.48 -16.04 17.36
N GLY A 68 10.35 -14.91 16.78
CA GLY A 68 11.40 -13.94 16.62
C GLY A 68 10.76 -12.58 16.57
N THR A 69 10.77 -11.90 17.69
CA THR A 69 10.69 -10.46 17.81
C THR A 69 10.06 -9.76 16.59
N ASP A 70 8.75 -9.97 16.43
CA ASP A 70 7.92 -9.04 15.70
C ASP A 70 8.08 -7.71 16.40
N ASP A 71 9.04 -6.95 15.97
CA ASP A 71 9.16 -5.55 16.33
C ASP A 71 8.02 -4.86 15.58
N LYS A 72 6.81 -5.04 16.15
CA LYS A 72 5.56 -4.46 15.64
C LYS A 72 5.79 -2.98 15.51
N GLY A 73 5.99 -2.52 14.30
CA GLY A 73 6.35 -1.17 13.99
C GLY A 73 7.74 -1.01 13.37
N SER A 74 8.51 -2.08 13.19
CA SER A 74 9.71 -2.04 12.37
C SER A 74 9.33 -1.97 10.88
N LEU A 75 10.02 -1.13 10.12
CA LEU A 75 9.91 -1.09 8.66
C LEU A 75 10.82 -2.13 7.98
N VAL A 76 11.60 -2.90 8.76
CA VAL A 76 12.33 -4.06 8.25
C VAL A 76 11.31 -5.16 7.92
N MET A 77 11.33 -5.64 6.70
CA MET A 77 10.46 -6.75 6.27
C MET A 77 10.90 -8.06 6.89
N THR A 78 9.94 -8.95 7.11
CA THR A 78 10.23 -10.36 7.36
C THR A 78 10.64 -11.05 6.05
N ASP A 79 11.29 -12.22 6.14
CA ASP A 79 11.62 -13.01 4.95
C ASP A 79 10.38 -13.33 4.10
N TYR A 80 9.26 -13.60 4.74
CA TYR A 80 7.98 -13.86 4.06
C TYR A 80 7.45 -12.62 3.30
N GLU A 81 7.48 -11.44 3.92
CA GLU A 81 7.07 -10.20 3.27
C GLU A 81 7.97 -9.86 2.09
N TYR A 82 9.28 -10.07 2.24
CA TYR A 82 10.26 -9.85 1.18
C TYR A 82 10.05 -10.80 -0.01
N GLN A 83 9.83 -12.09 0.25
CA GLN A 83 9.51 -13.06 -0.80
C GLN A 83 8.21 -12.72 -1.52
N LYS A 84 7.17 -12.28 -0.79
CA LYS A 84 5.93 -11.80 -1.41
C LYS A 84 6.16 -10.57 -2.29
N LEU A 85 7.01 -9.65 -1.85
CA LEU A 85 7.35 -8.46 -2.62
C LEU A 85 8.11 -8.83 -3.90
N GLN A 86 9.04 -9.77 -3.81
CA GLN A 86 9.76 -10.27 -4.97
C GLN A 86 8.84 -10.98 -5.97
N ALA A 87 7.95 -11.84 -5.50
CA ALA A 87 6.95 -12.48 -6.36
C ALA A 87 6.02 -11.45 -7.05
N ALA A 88 5.60 -10.44 -6.32
CA ALA A 88 4.79 -9.35 -6.88
C ALA A 88 5.56 -8.50 -7.90
N TYR A 89 6.85 -8.30 -7.70
CA TYR A 89 7.72 -7.66 -8.71
C TYR A 89 7.82 -8.51 -9.98
N GLU A 90 8.07 -9.80 -9.86
CA GLU A 90 8.15 -10.72 -11.00
C GLU A 90 6.83 -10.71 -11.79
N GLU A 91 5.69 -10.76 -11.09
CA GLU A 91 4.36 -10.66 -11.68
C GLU A 91 4.17 -9.30 -12.40
N THR A 92 4.52 -8.19 -11.75
CA THR A 92 4.47 -6.85 -12.35
C THR A 92 5.28 -6.77 -13.64
N MET A 93 6.50 -7.32 -13.63
CA MET A 93 7.40 -7.28 -14.79
C MET A 93 6.95 -8.21 -15.92
N SER A 94 6.14 -9.23 -15.63
CA SER A 94 5.58 -10.13 -16.63
C SER A 94 4.38 -9.55 -17.38
N ARG A 95 3.65 -8.62 -16.75
CA ARG A 95 2.43 -8.01 -17.32
C ARG A 95 2.76 -7.08 -18.48
N THR A 96 2.14 -7.33 -19.62
CA THR A 96 2.38 -6.58 -20.87
C THR A 96 1.50 -5.34 -21.04
N GLY A 97 0.52 -5.13 -20.16
CA GLY A 97 -0.41 -4.00 -20.22
C GLY A 97 -1.57 -4.18 -21.19
N GLU A 98 -1.68 -5.31 -21.89
CA GLU A 98 -2.89 -5.70 -22.59
C GLU A 98 -3.93 -6.20 -21.57
N GLU A 99 -5.24 -6.13 -21.91
CA GLU A 99 -6.31 -6.62 -21.04
C GLU A 99 -6.12 -8.12 -20.77
N GLU A 100 -5.39 -8.47 -19.73
CA GLU A 100 -5.24 -9.83 -19.26
C GLU A 100 -6.48 -10.18 -18.41
N GLU A 101 -7.11 -11.32 -18.73
CA GLU A 101 -8.12 -11.90 -17.83
C GLU A 101 -7.41 -12.43 -16.60
N PHE A 102 -7.51 -11.70 -15.48
CA PHE A 102 -6.94 -12.14 -14.21
C PHE A 102 -7.57 -13.43 -13.72
N GLY A 103 -6.75 -14.39 -13.34
CA GLY A 103 -7.19 -15.60 -12.67
C GLY A 103 -7.83 -15.28 -11.31
N GLN A 104 -8.69 -16.15 -10.81
CA GLN A 104 -9.32 -15.96 -9.51
C GLN A 104 -8.31 -15.80 -8.37
N GLU A 105 -7.22 -16.54 -8.41
CA GLU A 105 -6.15 -16.47 -7.42
C GLU A 105 -5.44 -15.11 -7.45
N GLU A 106 -5.14 -14.64 -8.62
CA GLU A 106 -4.50 -13.34 -8.87
C GLU A 106 -5.37 -12.18 -8.41
N TYR A 107 -6.68 -12.27 -8.69
CA TYR A 107 -7.65 -11.29 -8.20
C TYR A 107 -7.73 -11.27 -6.67
N LEU A 108 -7.63 -12.42 -6.00
CA LEU A 108 -7.61 -12.49 -4.53
C LEU A 108 -6.36 -11.87 -3.94
N LEU A 109 -5.21 -11.97 -4.62
CA LEU A 109 -3.94 -11.43 -4.17
C LEU A 109 -3.83 -9.92 -4.41
N TYR A 110 -4.22 -9.45 -5.59
CA TYR A 110 -3.89 -8.10 -6.05
C TYR A 110 -5.12 -7.26 -6.46
N GLY A 111 -6.32 -7.86 -6.50
CA GLY A 111 -7.49 -7.20 -7.07
C GLY A 111 -7.29 -6.93 -8.57
N SER A 112 -7.66 -5.74 -9.01
CA SER A 112 -7.40 -5.24 -10.37
C SER A 112 -6.23 -4.26 -10.43
N TYR A 113 -5.38 -4.24 -9.41
CA TYR A 113 -4.29 -3.29 -9.26
C TYR A 113 -2.94 -3.89 -9.68
N GLU A 114 -1.93 -3.04 -9.73
CA GLU A 114 -0.56 -3.46 -10.02
C GLU A 114 0.02 -4.28 -8.85
N PRO A 115 0.51 -5.52 -9.07
CA PRO A 115 0.93 -6.42 -8.00
C PRO A 115 1.97 -5.84 -7.05
N LEU A 116 3.01 -5.20 -7.60
CA LEU A 116 4.07 -4.59 -6.80
C LEU A 116 3.51 -3.53 -5.86
N THR A 117 2.70 -2.62 -6.38
CA THR A 117 2.12 -1.50 -5.62
C THR A 117 1.16 -1.98 -4.53
N VAL A 118 0.29 -2.94 -4.84
CA VAL A 118 -0.62 -3.53 -3.84
C VAL A 118 0.17 -4.21 -2.73
N THR A 119 1.22 -4.93 -3.06
CA THR A 119 2.03 -5.63 -2.06
C THR A 119 2.77 -4.65 -1.15
N ILE A 120 3.37 -3.60 -1.70
CA ILE A 120 3.96 -2.49 -0.91
C ILE A 120 2.91 -1.90 0.04
N THR A 121 1.72 -1.62 -0.49
CA THR A 121 0.60 -1.05 0.28
C THR A 121 0.23 -1.94 1.45
N HIS A 122 0.08 -3.24 1.22
CA HIS A 122 -0.28 -4.20 2.26
C HIS A 122 0.81 -4.30 3.34
N ILE A 123 2.08 -4.40 2.95
CA ILE A 123 3.19 -4.50 3.90
C ILE A 123 3.27 -3.23 4.76
N LEU A 124 3.28 -2.05 4.14
CA LEU A 124 3.37 -0.79 4.87
C LEU A 124 2.17 -0.57 5.81
N ASN A 125 0.97 -0.87 5.34
CA ASN A 125 -0.24 -0.75 6.15
C ASN A 125 -0.21 -1.71 7.34
N ASN A 126 0.15 -2.97 7.14
CA ASN A 126 0.26 -3.95 8.22
C ASN A 126 1.28 -3.51 9.28
N LYS A 127 2.45 -3.02 8.85
CA LYS A 127 3.49 -2.46 9.76
C LYS A 127 3.05 -1.16 10.44
N SER A 128 2.06 -0.48 9.87
CA SER A 128 1.44 0.72 10.43
C SER A 128 0.19 0.42 11.28
N GLY A 129 -0.14 -0.86 11.50
CA GLY A 129 -1.31 -1.28 12.25
C GLY A 129 -2.64 -0.97 11.56
N ILE A 130 -2.64 -0.80 10.24
CA ILE A 130 -3.80 -0.48 9.41
C ILE A 130 -4.08 -1.67 8.50
N ASN A 131 -5.35 -2.01 8.33
CA ASN A 131 -5.77 -3.04 7.40
C ASN A 131 -7.02 -2.59 6.63
N PHE A 132 -7.06 -2.91 5.34
CA PHE A 132 -8.19 -2.70 4.46
C PHE A 132 -8.73 -4.07 4.02
N SER A 133 -10.01 -4.31 4.25
CA SER A 133 -10.66 -5.60 3.98
C SER A 133 -11.27 -5.70 2.58
N SER A 134 -11.15 -4.67 1.75
CA SER A 134 -11.78 -4.60 0.44
C SER A 134 -10.91 -3.81 -0.53
N TYR A 135 -10.86 -4.26 -1.79
CA TYR A 135 -10.25 -3.53 -2.92
C TYR A 135 -11.21 -2.54 -3.58
N ALA A 136 -12.50 -2.60 -3.23
CA ALA A 136 -13.52 -1.77 -3.85
C ALA A 136 -14.11 -0.77 -2.85
N HIS A 137 -14.76 0.25 -3.39
CA HIS A 137 -15.58 1.16 -2.59
C HIS A 137 -16.69 0.37 -1.90
N THR A 138 -16.89 0.61 -0.62
CA THR A 138 -17.97 0.03 0.16
C THR A 138 -19.02 1.10 0.46
N GLY A 139 -20.29 0.70 0.57
CA GLY A 139 -21.37 1.58 0.97
C GLY A 139 -21.44 1.82 2.49
N LEU A 140 -20.35 1.57 3.20
CA LEU A 140 -20.29 1.80 4.64
C LEU A 140 -20.07 3.28 4.95
N PRO A 141 -20.67 3.79 6.03
CA PRO A 141 -20.40 5.14 6.51
C PRO A 141 -18.93 5.34 6.86
N VAL A 142 -18.41 6.51 6.52
CA VAL A 142 -17.06 6.93 6.89
C VAL A 142 -17.12 8.10 7.85
N GLU A 143 -16.14 8.20 8.72
CA GLU A 143 -16.05 9.33 9.66
C GLU A 143 -15.59 10.59 8.91
N VAL A 144 -16.24 11.71 9.24
CA VAL A 144 -15.88 13.04 8.75
C VAL A 144 -15.39 13.87 9.92
N PHE A 145 -14.21 14.45 9.78
CA PHE A 145 -13.61 15.35 10.75
C PHE A 145 -13.52 16.74 10.17
N ALA A 146 -14.03 17.73 10.90
CA ALA A 146 -13.91 19.14 10.55
C ALA A 146 -13.29 19.92 11.70
N MET A 147 -12.48 20.93 11.38
CA MET A 147 -11.86 21.79 12.36
C MET A 147 -11.79 23.22 11.83
N GLY A 148 -12.20 24.19 12.65
CA GLY A 148 -12.17 25.60 12.32
C GLY A 148 -13.56 26.25 12.29
N ALA A 149 -13.65 27.42 11.67
CA ALA A 149 -14.92 28.16 11.56
C ALA A 149 -15.93 27.34 10.73
N GLY A 150 -17.13 27.13 11.27
CA GLY A 150 -18.19 26.36 10.62
C GLY A 150 -18.11 24.85 10.84
N GLN A 151 -17.20 24.36 11.69
CA GLN A 151 -17.05 22.92 11.96
C GLN A 151 -18.37 22.26 12.44
N ASP A 152 -19.21 22.98 13.14
CA ASP A 152 -20.48 22.49 13.68
C ASP A 152 -21.49 22.09 12.59
N GLU A 153 -21.35 22.62 11.38
CA GLU A 153 -22.17 22.24 10.22
C GLU A 153 -21.87 20.79 9.75
N PHE A 154 -20.70 20.23 10.08
CA PHE A 154 -20.29 18.90 9.68
C PHE A 154 -20.57 17.83 10.74
N VAL A 155 -21.34 18.16 11.77
CA VAL A 155 -21.75 17.19 12.80
C VAL A 155 -23.00 16.43 12.33
N GLY A 156 -23.04 15.12 12.64
CA GLY A 156 -24.18 14.26 12.38
C GLY A 156 -23.96 13.25 11.26
N TYR A 157 -25.06 12.66 10.80
CA TYR A 157 -25.08 11.65 9.75
C TYR A 157 -25.73 12.24 8.51
N TYR A 158 -25.03 12.25 7.40
CA TYR A 158 -25.47 12.87 6.16
C TYR A 158 -24.84 12.19 4.94
N ASP A 159 -25.38 12.46 3.77
CA ASP A 159 -24.85 11.97 2.50
C ASP A 159 -23.60 12.76 2.07
N ASN A 160 -22.72 12.12 1.30
CA ASN A 160 -21.51 12.78 0.80
C ASN A 160 -21.82 14.02 -0.08
N THR A 161 -22.97 14.04 -0.75
CA THR A 161 -23.42 15.19 -1.55
C THR A 161 -23.77 16.40 -0.69
N ASP A 162 -24.15 16.20 0.59
CA ASP A 162 -24.44 17.27 1.53
C ASP A 162 -23.19 18.08 1.91
N ILE A 163 -22.01 17.52 1.72
CA ILE A 163 -20.74 18.24 1.94
C ILE A 163 -20.69 19.49 1.06
N TYR A 164 -21.10 19.37 -0.20
CA TYR A 164 -21.19 20.52 -1.09
C TYR A 164 -22.13 21.61 -0.54
N ASN A 165 -23.33 21.22 -0.13
CA ASN A 165 -24.33 22.14 0.39
C ASN A 165 -23.85 22.88 1.66
N LYS A 166 -23.18 22.15 2.56
CA LYS A 166 -22.58 22.69 3.79
C LYS A 166 -21.46 23.69 3.47
N MET A 167 -20.60 23.36 2.52
CA MET A 167 -19.53 24.27 2.08
C MET A 167 -20.08 25.50 1.36
N ALA A 168 -21.07 25.35 0.50
CA ALA A 168 -21.71 26.44 -0.18
C ALA A 168 -22.37 27.45 0.81
N ALA A 169 -23.08 26.91 1.81
CA ALA A 169 -23.67 27.72 2.87
C ALA A 169 -22.62 28.52 3.67
N LEU A 170 -21.48 27.90 4.00
CA LEU A 170 -20.41 28.57 4.75
C LEU A 170 -19.64 29.62 3.93
N THR A 171 -19.55 29.43 2.63
CA THR A 171 -18.82 30.34 1.73
C THR A 171 -19.73 31.39 1.07
N GLY A 172 -21.05 31.24 1.20
CA GLY A 172 -22.05 32.13 0.56
C GLY A 172 -22.10 31.97 -0.97
N VAL A 173 -21.72 30.80 -1.49
CA VAL A 173 -21.80 30.45 -2.91
C VAL A 173 -23.12 29.71 -3.15
N GLU A 174 -23.94 30.20 -4.10
CA GLU A 174 -25.17 29.54 -4.55
C GLU A 174 -24.94 28.67 -5.78
#